data_bf59aa2c030f0477320073d4b3fdf72c
#
_entry.id   bf59aa2c030f0477320073d4b3fdf72c
#
_cell.length_a   1.000
_cell.length_b   1.000
_cell.length_c   1.000
_cell.angle_alpha   90.00
_cell.angle_beta   90.00
_cell.angle_gamma   90.00
#
_symmetry.space_group_name_H-M   'P 1'
#
loop_
_entity.id
_entity.type
_entity.pdbx_description
1 polymer ?
#
loop_
_entity_poly.entity_id
_entity_poly.type
_entity_poly.pdbx_seq_one_letter_code
_entity_poly.pdbx_strand_id
1 'polypeptide(L)'
;MIIPFLLILLTLAACGSEKQQLTTLVFGRGSDSVGLDPGLETDGESFKVCDNIYETLVAYHSESTAILPQLAHSWDVSADQLTWTFHLRRGVHFHDGTVFNAEAMLFSLGRQFYKDHPHHKVEGGYRYWKDMGMDDILAELAAPDDSTFVIRLKKPNAPFLSNLAMNFCAAVSPTAIKKYGRDYFKNPVGTGPFRFIEWRKDERIVLARNENYWGPKAKLDRLIFKPIQEAAIRFLELSQGTVQGLDNLNPEYIDEIRDNPELQLLTQPGMNVGYLAMNMDKAPFDDLRVRRAINHAVNKQALVDNFYQGLALVAKNPIPPTLWGYNDKITGYAYDPNKARALLAEAGFPDGFETELWAMPVPRPYMPQPDKIAQAVQADLAKIGVRARIVQWEWGTYLDKVSNGEHPMALLGWTGDNGDPDNFLYVLLDKTAAVKPAQNIAFYKSEELHKVLVAARISADRDQRSKLYQQAQEIIFHDAPWVPLVHATQTAAFHRGVSGFKLHPTGSKWFHSTAFTP
;
A
#
# COMPACT_ATOMS: atom_id res chain seq x y z
N MET A 1 5.87 77.23 50.91
CA MET A 1 4.70 76.74 50.20
C MET A 1 5.20 75.63 49.25
N ILE A 2 5.15 74.39 49.69
CA ILE A 2 5.71 73.23 48.98
C ILE A 2 4.51 72.47 48.43
N ILE A 3 4.43 72.34 47.09
CA ILE A 3 3.40 71.58 46.37
C ILE A 3 3.95 70.15 46.10
N PRO A 4 3.29 69.08 46.54
CA PRO A 4 3.74 67.70 46.18
C PRO A 4 3.23 67.34 44.80
N PHE A 5 4.15 66.85 43.95
CA PHE A 5 3.87 66.24 42.66
C PHE A 5 3.38 64.79 42.85
N LEU A 6 2.12 64.56 42.51
CA LEU A 6 1.52 63.20 42.55
C LEU A 6 1.86 62.47 41.25
N LEU A 7 2.74 61.47 41.33
CA LEU A 7 3.08 60.60 40.20
C LEU A 7 2.01 59.48 40.07
N ILE A 8 1.16 59.61 39.06
CA ILE A 8 0.20 58.53 38.69
C ILE A 8 0.94 57.50 37.83
N LEU A 9 1.24 56.32 38.40
CA LEU A 9 1.71 55.16 37.67
C LEU A 9 0.52 54.56 36.94
N LEU A 10 0.42 54.72 35.58
CA LEU A 10 -0.45 53.94 34.72
C LEU A 10 0.19 52.58 34.50
N THR A 11 -0.31 51.55 35.16
CA THR A 11 -0.02 50.15 34.83
C THR A 11 -0.79 49.76 33.57
N LEU A 12 -0.11 49.78 32.43
CA LEU A 12 -0.60 49.14 31.20
C LEU A 12 -0.59 47.61 31.42
N ALA A 13 -1.75 47.04 31.72
CA ALA A 13 -1.97 45.61 31.63
C ALA A 13 -1.94 45.23 30.16
N ALA A 14 -0.77 44.82 29.68
CA ALA A 14 -0.64 44.17 28.38
C ALA A 14 -1.33 42.79 28.47
N CYS A 15 -2.58 42.68 28.02
CA CYS A 15 -3.19 41.40 27.65
C CYS A 15 -2.46 40.87 26.42
N GLY A 16 -1.31 40.25 26.66
CA GLY A 16 -0.67 39.39 25.66
C GLY A 16 -1.54 38.15 25.51
N SER A 17 -2.34 38.07 24.47
CA SER A 17 -2.84 36.76 24.03
C SER A 17 -1.61 35.94 23.66
N GLU A 18 -1.20 35.03 24.52
CA GLU A 18 -0.27 33.96 24.13
C GLU A 18 -0.85 33.33 22.86
N LYS A 19 -0.23 33.57 21.73
CA LYS A 19 -0.50 32.82 20.50
C LYS A 19 -0.15 31.40 20.83
N GLN A 20 -1.17 30.58 21.11
CA GLN A 20 -1.01 29.17 21.34
C GLN A 20 -0.20 28.60 20.15
N GLN A 21 1.01 28.15 20.42
CA GLN A 21 1.89 27.61 19.38
C GLN A 21 1.23 26.35 18.83
N LEU A 22 0.89 26.35 17.53
CA LEU A 22 0.22 25.24 16.89
C LEU A 22 1.08 23.97 16.97
N THR A 23 0.48 22.88 17.44
CA THR A 23 1.13 21.56 17.45
C THR A 23 1.24 21.03 16.02
N THR A 24 2.45 21.09 15.47
CA THR A 24 2.73 20.71 14.07
C THR A 24 3.66 19.53 14.01
N LEU A 25 3.24 18.44 13.34
CA LEU A 25 4.11 17.31 13.00
C LEU A 25 4.57 17.46 11.55
N VAL A 26 5.87 17.42 11.32
CA VAL A 26 6.47 17.30 9.98
C VAL A 26 6.91 15.86 9.77
N PHE A 27 6.32 15.20 8.77
CA PHE A 27 6.62 13.80 8.43
C PHE A 27 7.40 13.73 7.12
N GLY A 28 8.65 13.24 7.21
CA GLY A 28 9.52 13.01 6.05
C GLY A 28 9.13 11.75 5.28
N ARG A 29 9.07 11.84 3.95
CA ARG A 29 8.72 10.72 3.07
C ARG A 29 9.60 10.68 1.83
N GLY A 30 9.64 9.54 1.13
CA GLY A 30 10.60 9.28 0.04
C GLY A 30 10.33 10.07 -1.24
N SER A 31 9.09 10.43 -1.55
CA SER A 31 8.75 11.24 -2.73
C SER A 31 7.46 12.03 -2.50
N ASP A 32 7.17 12.97 -3.40
CA ASP A 32 5.90 13.71 -3.37
C ASP A 32 4.74 12.86 -3.91
N SER A 33 3.51 13.27 -3.63
CA SER A 33 2.30 12.68 -4.21
C SER A 33 2.20 12.95 -5.71
N VAL A 34 1.59 12.03 -6.44
CA VAL A 34 1.20 12.23 -7.84
C VAL A 34 -0.08 13.05 -7.91
N GLY A 35 -1.05 12.71 -7.08
CA GLY A 35 -2.32 13.40 -6.92
C GLY A 35 -2.98 13.06 -5.59
N LEU A 36 -4.11 13.72 -5.32
CA LEU A 36 -4.88 13.54 -4.07
C LEU A 36 -6.37 13.23 -4.33
N ASP A 37 -6.71 12.72 -5.51
CA ASP A 37 -8.01 12.10 -5.77
C ASP A 37 -7.92 10.59 -5.52
N PRO A 38 -8.48 10.05 -4.42
CA PRO A 38 -8.26 8.67 -4.01
C PRO A 38 -8.74 7.64 -5.04
N GLY A 39 -9.69 7.99 -5.91
CA GLY A 39 -10.17 7.10 -6.98
C GLY A 39 -9.19 6.98 -8.16
N LEU A 40 -8.30 7.95 -8.34
CA LEU A 40 -7.36 7.99 -9.49
C LEU A 40 -5.97 7.49 -9.13
N GLU A 41 -5.60 7.58 -7.84
CA GLU A 41 -4.24 7.27 -7.40
C GLU A 41 -3.98 5.76 -7.31
N THR A 42 -2.71 5.40 -7.51
CA THR A 42 -2.23 4.01 -7.40
C THR A 42 -0.92 3.92 -6.63
N ASP A 43 -0.38 5.05 -6.16
CA ASP A 43 0.89 5.09 -5.45
C ASP A 43 0.75 5.31 -3.95
N GLY A 44 1.63 4.68 -3.18
CA GLY A 44 1.59 4.74 -1.72
C GLY A 44 1.89 6.12 -1.15
N GLU A 45 2.63 7.00 -1.84
CA GLU A 45 2.94 8.34 -1.32
C GLU A 45 1.72 9.26 -1.40
N SER A 46 0.87 9.11 -2.42
CA SER A 46 -0.44 9.78 -2.51
C SER A 46 -1.39 9.25 -1.44
N PHE A 47 -1.47 7.92 -1.26
CA PHE A 47 -2.37 7.32 -0.25
C PHE A 47 -2.01 7.71 1.18
N LYS A 48 -0.74 7.87 1.55
CA LYS A 48 -0.34 8.37 2.88
C LYS A 48 -0.98 9.70 3.25
N VAL A 49 -1.22 10.56 2.27
CA VAL A 49 -1.92 11.84 2.46
C VAL A 49 -3.43 11.64 2.45
N CYS A 50 -3.95 10.88 1.48
CA CYS A 50 -5.37 10.57 1.35
C CYS A 50 -5.95 9.88 2.60
N ASP A 51 -5.21 8.99 3.26
CA ASP A 51 -5.56 8.33 4.52
C ASP A 51 -6.01 9.29 5.64
N ASN A 52 -5.61 10.55 5.57
CA ASN A 52 -5.90 11.56 6.59
C ASN A 52 -7.00 12.55 6.18
N ILE A 53 -7.32 12.60 4.87
CA ILE A 53 -8.31 13.52 4.29
C ILE A 53 -9.65 12.83 4.09
N TYR A 54 -9.63 11.55 3.72
CA TYR A 54 -10.83 10.82 3.26
C TYR A 54 -11.18 9.67 4.20
N GLU A 55 -12.42 9.23 4.07
CA GLU A 55 -12.95 8.06 4.75
C GLU A 55 -13.79 7.21 3.80
N THR A 56 -13.90 5.92 4.13
CA THR A 56 -14.65 4.91 3.38
C THR A 56 -15.88 4.45 4.16
N LEU A 57 -16.73 3.60 3.59
CA LEU A 57 -17.87 3.02 4.31
C LEU A 57 -17.43 2.24 5.55
N VAL A 58 -16.36 1.46 5.40
CA VAL A 58 -15.76 0.62 6.44
C VAL A 58 -14.25 0.87 6.46
N ALA A 59 -13.60 0.78 7.60
CA ALA A 59 -12.17 1.01 7.77
C ALA A 59 -11.44 -0.24 8.25
N TYR A 60 -10.12 -0.25 8.15
CA TYR A 60 -9.30 -1.21 8.88
C TYR A 60 -9.10 -0.78 10.33
N HIS A 61 -8.91 -1.75 11.21
CA HIS A 61 -8.38 -1.52 12.54
C HIS A 61 -6.98 -0.91 12.46
N SER A 62 -6.63 0.00 13.37
CA SER A 62 -5.39 0.79 13.31
C SER A 62 -4.07 0.00 13.25
N GLU A 63 -4.07 -1.26 13.65
CA GLU A 63 -2.88 -2.13 13.69
C GLU A 63 -3.08 -3.46 12.95
N SER A 64 -4.22 -3.65 12.28
CA SER A 64 -4.55 -4.88 11.55
C SER A 64 -5.56 -4.60 10.43
N THR A 65 -5.77 -5.58 9.56
CA THR A 65 -6.75 -5.51 8.47
C THR A 65 -8.15 -5.99 8.85
N ALA A 66 -8.46 -6.10 10.15
CA ALA A 66 -9.82 -6.35 10.62
C ALA A 66 -10.73 -5.17 10.25
N ILE A 67 -11.90 -5.47 9.69
CA ILE A 67 -12.84 -4.45 9.22
C ILE A 67 -13.64 -3.90 10.38
N LEU A 68 -13.73 -2.56 10.44
CA LEU A 68 -14.49 -1.79 11.41
C LEU A 68 -15.50 -0.87 10.70
N PRO A 69 -16.62 -0.52 11.36
CA PRO A 69 -17.51 0.53 10.89
C PRO A 69 -16.78 1.90 10.79
N GLN A 70 -17.05 2.65 9.68
CA GLN A 70 -16.56 4.01 9.53
C GLN A 70 -17.70 4.96 9.14
N LEU A 71 -17.84 5.38 7.89
CA LEU A 71 -18.98 6.18 7.43
C LEU A 71 -20.30 5.41 7.49
N ALA A 72 -20.28 4.09 7.31
CA ALA A 72 -21.35 3.21 7.72
C ALA A 72 -21.15 2.78 9.18
N HIS A 73 -22.20 2.90 10.01
CA HIS A 73 -22.14 2.39 11.39
C HIS A 73 -22.46 0.90 11.50
N SER A 74 -23.11 0.33 10.49
CA SER A 74 -23.42 -1.11 10.36
C SER A 74 -23.78 -1.44 8.91
N TRP A 75 -23.85 -2.74 8.62
CA TRP A 75 -24.32 -3.23 7.32
C TRP A 75 -25.00 -4.59 7.47
N ASP A 76 -25.90 -4.90 6.54
CA ASP A 76 -26.56 -6.19 6.38
C ASP A 76 -26.18 -6.80 5.03
N VAL A 77 -26.13 -8.13 4.99
CA VAL A 77 -25.87 -8.91 3.78
C VAL A 77 -27.01 -9.90 3.55
N SER A 78 -27.57 -9.92 2.34
CA SER A 78 -28.62 -10.88 1.98
C SER A 78 -28.12 -12.33 2.03
N ALA A 79 -29.03 -13.28 2.20
CA ALA A 79 -28.68 -14.71 2.32
C ALA A 79 -27.92 -15.26 1.10
N ASP A 80 -28.19 -14.73 -0.10
CA ASP A 80 -27.48 -15.06 -1.33
C ASP A 80 -26.14 -14.31 -1.50
N GLN A 81 -25.77 -13.44 -0.53
CA GLN A 81 -24.56 -12.61 -0.51
C GLN A 81 -24.44 -11.62 -1.68
N LEU A 82 -25.52 -11.32 -2.37
CA LEU A 82 -25.52 -10.42 -3.51
C LEU A 82 -25.91 -8.98 -3.16
N THR A 83 -26.65 -8.76 -2.08
CA THR A 83 -27.11 -7.42 -1.69
C THR A 83 -26.45 -7.03 -0.35
N TRP A 84 -25.73 -5.92 -0.36
CA TRP A 84 -25.10 -5.31 0.79
C TRP A 84 -25.77 -3.98 1.09
N THR A 85 -26.38 -3.85 2.28
CA THR A 85 -27.08 -2.65 2.72
C THR A 85 -26.28 -1.99 3.83
N PHE A 86 -25.75 -0.80 3.56
CA PHE A 86 -24.95 -0.03 4.50
C PHE A 86 -25.82 1.05 5.16
N HIS A 87 -25.81 1.10 6.50
CA HIS A 87 -26.50 2.11 7.31
C HIS A 87 -25.50 3.22 7.65
N LEU A 88 -25.71 4.41 7.06
CA LEU A 88 -24.76 5.51 7.11
C LEU A 88 -24.93 6.34 8.37
N ARG A 89 -23.81 6.89 8.86
CA ARG A 89 -23.81 7.87 9.95
C ARG A 89 -24.49 9.16 9.51
N ARG A 90 -25.28 9.74 10.40
CA ARG A 90 -25.90 11.06 10.18
C ARG A 90 -25.03 12.16 10.78
N GLY A 91 -25.14 13.39 10.24
CA GLY A 91 -24.41 14.55 10.73
C GLY A 91 -22.93 14.60 10.34
N VAL A 92 -22.48 13.74 9.45
CA VAL A 92 -21.13 13.81 8.87
C VAL A 92 -21.12 14.88 7.78
N HIS A 93 -20.06 15.72 7.77
CA HIS A 93 -19.88 16.78 6.77
C HIS A 93 -18.54 16.62 6.07
N PHE A 94 -18.50 16.94 4.81
CA PHE A 94 -17.27 17.16 4.07
C PHE A 94 -16.57 18.43 4.56
N HIS A 95 -15.27 18.56 4.27
CA HIS A 95 -14.46 19.73 4.67
C HIS A 95 -14.97 21.06 4.08
N ASP A 96 -15.75 21.01 3.00
CA ASP A 96 -16.41 22.20 2.41
C ASP A 96 -17.75 22.54 3.06
N GLY A 97 -18.16 21.83 4.11
CA GLY A 97 -19.39 22.04 4.86
C GLY A 97 -20.61 21.34 4.26
N THR A 98 -20.51 20.70 3.10
CA THR A 98 -21.63 19.94 2.53
C THR A 98 -21.86 18.62 3.29
N VAL A 99 -23.11 18.14 3.31
CA VAL A 99 -23.49 16.95 4.07
C VAL A 99 -23.02 15.69 3.33
N PHE A 100 -22.45 14.73 4.06
CA PHE A 100 -22.28 13.36 3.60
C PHE A 100 -23.57 12.57 3.81
N ASN A 101 -24.06 11.92 2.76
CA ASN A 101 -25.24 11.05 2.76
C ASN A 101 -25.08 9.95 1.69
N ALA A 102 -26.12 9.13 1.51
CA ALA A 102 -26.09 8.03 0.55
C ALA A 102 -25.94 8.50 -0.91
N GLU A 103 -26.51 9.65 -1.28
CA GLU A 103 -26.32 10.24 -2.62
C GLU A 103 -24.85 10.66 -2.86
N ALA A 104 -24.17 11.21 -1.83
CA ALA A 104 -22.76 11.55 -1.94
C ALA A 104 -21.88 10.28 -2.09
N MET A 105 -22.26 9.18 -1.43
CA MET A 105 -21.56 7.90 -1.60
C MET A 105 -21.85 7.29 -2.98
N LEU A 106 -23.09 7.36 -3.44
CA LEU A 106 -23.48 6.95 -4.80
C LEU A 106 -22.70 7.73 -5.85
N PHE A 107 -22.55 9.05 -5.69
CA PHE A 107 -21.71 9.86 -6.56
C PHE A 107 -20.24 9.39 -6.54
N SER A 108 -19.69 9.14 -5.36
CA SER A 108 -18.26 8.79 -5.17
C SER A 108 -17.89 7.48 -5.84
N LEU A 109 -18.68 6.42 -5.66
CA LEU A 109 -18.45 5.13 -6.32
C LEU A 109 -19.00 5.12 -7.76
N GLY A 110 -20.13 5.81 -7.99
CA GLY A 110 -20.80 5.87 -9.30
C GLY A 110 -19.92 6.48 -10.39
N ARG A 111 -19.10 7.49 -10.07
CA ARG A 111 -18.16 8.08 -11.05
C ARG A 111 -17.12 7.08 -11.56
N GLN A 112 -16.80 6.06 -10.75
CA GLN A 112 -15.89 4.98 -11.13
C GLN A 112 -16.62 3.87 -11.89
N PHE A 113 -17.87 3.57 -11.53
CA PHE A 113 -18.63 2.44 -12.04
C PHE A 113 -19.50 2.77 -13.27
N TYR A 114 -20.31 3.85 -13.23
CA TYR A 114 -21.24 4.17 -14.32
C TYR A 114 -20.55 4.92 -15.45
N LYS A 115 -20.52 4.30 -16.64
CA LYS A 115 -19.85 4.85 -17.84
C LYS A 115 -20.46 6.15 -18.36
N ASP A 116 -21.71 6.41 -18.06
CA ASP A 116 -22.46 7.62 -18.40
C ASP A 116 -22.38 8.71 -17.33
N HIS A 117 -21.74 8.42 -16.18
CA HIS A 117 -21.54 9.44 -15.15
C HIS A 117 -20.65 10.57 -15.68
N PRO A 118 -21.03 11.88 -15.48
CA PRO A 118 -20.30 13.04 -16.05
C PRO A 118 -18.81 13.09 -15.72
N HIS A 119 -18.40 12.48 -14.60
CA HIS A 119 -17.00 12.41 -14.13
C HIS A 119 -16.37 11.02 -14.30
N HIS A 120 -16.94 10.13 -15.13
CA HIS A 120 -16.34 8.80 -15.39
C HIS A 120 -15.14 8.87 -16.32
N LYS A 121 -15.17 9.76 -17.33
CA LYS A 121 -14.09 9.88 -18.32
C LYS A 121 -12.97 10.74 -17.77
N VAL A 122 -11.97 10.08 -17.20
CA VAL A 122 -10.74 10.69 -16.66
C VAL A 122 -9.51 10.11 -17.37
N GLU A 123 -8.46 10.90 -17.48
CA GLU A 123 -7.19 10.43 -18.05
C GLU A 123 -6.61 9.30 -17.19
N GLY A 124 -6.12 8.22 -17.81
CA GLY A 124 -5.65 7.02 -17.10
C GLY A 124 -6.75 6.10 -16.55
N GLY A 125 -8.00 6.57 -16.45
CA GLY A 125 -9.13 5.83 -15.89
C GLY A 125 -8.98 5.55 -14.39
N TYR A 126 -9.90 4.79 -13.84
CA TYR A 126 -9.91 4.35 -12.44
C TYR A 126 -9.17 3.01 -12.33
N ARG A 127 -7.84 3.06 -12.23
CA ARG A 127 -6.99 1.89 -12.36
C ARG A 127 -7.22 0.87 -11.23
N TYR A 128 -7.17 1.30 -9.96
CA TYR A 128 -7.42 0.39 -8.82
C TYR A 128 -8.81 -0.25 -8.85
N TRP A 129 -9.83 0.50 -9.28
CA TRP A 129 -11.17 -0.03 -9.49
C TRP A 129 -11.18 -1.24 -10.45
N LYS A 130 -10.45 -1.14 -11.54
CA LYS A 130 -10.30 -2.21 -12.53
C LYS A 130 -9.43 -3.36 -12.01
N ASP A 131 -8.30 -3.04 -11.40
CA ASP A 131 -7.33 -4.03 -10.90
C ASP A 131 -7.95 -4.92 -9.80
N MET A 132 -8.85 -4.36 -8.98
CA MET A 132 -9.63 -5.12 -7.99
C MET A 132 -10.85 -5.84 -8.60
N GLY A 133 -11.07 -5.71 -9.91
CA GLY A 133 -12.16 -6.37 -10.63
C GLY A 133 -13.55 -5.87 -10.23
N MET A 134 -13.68 -4.61 -9.79
CA MET A 134 -14.95 -4.06 -9.31
C MET A 134 -16.02 -4.03 -10.39
N ASP A 135 -15.65 -3.78 -11.66
CA ASP A 135 -16.58 -3.83 -12.81
C ASP A 135 -17.17 -5.22 -13.03
N ASP A 136 -16.42 -6.27 -12.72
CA ASP A 136 -16.88 -7.67 -12.87
C ASP A 136 -17.74 -8.13 -11.70
N ILE A 137 -17.66 -7.46 -10.57
CA ILE A 137 -18.33 -7.82 -9.33
C ILE A 137 -19.63 -7.03 -9.16
N LEU A 138 -19.63 -5.71 -9.41
CA LEU A 138 -20.79 -4.84 -9.15
C LEU A 138 -21.85 -4.99 -10.23
N ALA A 139 -23.12 -5.04 -9.78
CA ALA A 139 -24.30 -4.97 -10.63
C ALA A 139 -24.98 -3.61 -10.55
N GLU A 140 -25.10 -3.04 -9.33
CA GLU A 140 -25.86 -1.81 -9.10
C GLU A 140 -25.40 -1.12 -7.82
N LEU A 141 -25.49 0.22 -7.83
CA LEU A 141 -25.37 1.09 -6.66
C LEU A 141 -26.68 1.87 -6.49
N ALA A 142 -27.20 1.97 -5.26
CA ALA A 142 -28.44 2.70 -5.00
C ALA A 142 -28.40 3.46 -3.67
N ALA A 143 -29.10 4.60 -3.63
CA ALA A 143 -29.32 5.40 -2.44
C ALA A 143 -30.84 5.56 -2.25
N PRO A 144 -31.53 4.58 -1.62
CA PRO A 144 -32.99 4.62 -1.47
C PRO A 144 -33.47 5.74 -0.53
N ASP A 145 -32.61 6.16 0.40
CA ASP A 145 -32.80 7.33 1.27
C ASP A 145 -31.44 7.91 1.69
N ASP A 146 -31.43 9.03 2.42
CA ASP A 146 -30.22 9.76 2.81
C ASP A 146 -29.23 8.94 3.67
N SER A 147 -29.69 7.92 4.38
CA SER A 147 -28.90 7.15 5.36
C SER A 147 -28.73 5.68 4.98
N THR A 148 -29.25 5.25 3.84
CA THR A 148 -29.17 3.88 3.36
C THR A 148 -28.47 3.83 2.01
N PHE A 149 -27.33 3.13 1.94
CA PHE A 149 -26.61 2.90 0.70
C PHE A 149 -26.57 1.41 0.38
N VAL A 150 -26.97 1.04 -0.84
CA VAL A 150 -27.10 -0.35 -1.26
C VAL A 150 -26.15 -0.64 -2.41
N ILE A 151 -25.41 -1.75 -2.28
CA ILE A 151 -24.56 -2.29 -3.33
C ILE A 151 -25.06 -3.68 -3.69
N ARG A 152 -25.35 -3.92 -4.98
CA ARG A 152 -25.68 -5.24 -5.50
C ARG A 152 -24.53 -5.81 -6.30
N LEU A 153 -24.21 -7.07 -6.07
CA LEU A 153 -23.18 -7.82 -6.75
C LEU A 153 -23.79 -8.74 -7.82
N LYS A 154 -23.05 -9.01 -8.89
CA LYS A 154 -23.38 -9.99 -9.93
C LYS A 154 -23.19 -11.43 -9.45
N LYS A 155 -22.27 -11.64 -8.51
CA LYS A 155 -21.89 -12.93 -7.92
C LYS A 155 -21.33 -12.70 -6.52
N PRO A 156 -21.42 -13.67 -5.60
CA PRO A 156 -20.78 -13.56 -4.30
C PRO A 156 -19.28 -13.27 -4.45
N ASN A 157 -18.76 -12.36 -3.61
CA ASN A 157 -17.35 -11.99 -3.59
C ASN A 157 -16.90 -11.75 -2.15
N ALA A 158 -16.19 -12.71 -1.57
CA ALA A 158 -15.78 -12.66 -0.19
C ALA A 158 -14.76 -11.54 0.13
N PRO A 159 -13.81 -11.16 -0.75
CA PRO A 159 -12.92 -10.01 -0.53
C PRO A 159 -13.63 -8.64 -0.62
N PHE A 160 -14.87 -8.59 -1.08
CA PHE A 160 -15.58 -7.34 -1.39
C PHE A 160 -15.55 -6.31 -0.25
N LEU A 161 -15.86 -6.75 0.97
CA LEU A 161 -15.88 -5.84 2.14
C LEU A 161 -14.49 -5.27 2.44
N SER A 162 -13.43 -6.07 2.28
CA SER A 162 -12.05 -5.62 2.43
C SER A 162 -11.66 -4.62 1.36
N ASN A 163 -12.14 -4.79 0.13
CA ASN A 163 -11.91 -3.83 -0.95
C ASN A 163 -12.61 -2.49 -0.69
N LEU A 164 -13.79 -2.49 -0.04
CA LEU A 164 -14.50 -1.26 0.32
C LEU A 164 -13.78 -0.40 1.37
N ALA A 165 -12.81 -0.96 2.11
CA ALA A 165 -11.97 -0.23 3.04
C ALA A 165 -10.74 0.42 2.38
N MET A 166 -10.49 0.15 1.09
CA MET A 166 -9.36 0.72 0.36
C MET A 166 -9.64 2.16 -0.09
N ASN A 167 -8.61 2.97 -0.20
CA ASN A 167 -8.68 4.40 -0.53
C ASN A 167 -9.52 4.72 -1.77
N PHE A 168 -9.47 3.91 -2.82
CA PHE A 168 -10.24 4.17 -4.05
C PHE A 168 -11.76 4.12 -3.84
N CYS A 169 -12.24 3.51 -2.73
CA CYS A 169 -13.64 3.49 -2.33
C CYS A 169 -14.04 4.66 -1.41
N ALA A 170 -13.17 5.64 -1.20
CA ALA A 170 -13.44 6.75 -0.29
C ALA A 170 -14.55 7.69 -0.80
N ALA A 171 -15.26 8.29 0.17
CA ALA A 171 -16.23 9.34 -0.09
C ALA A 171 -15.52 10.65 -0.45
N VAL A 172 -15.89 11.25 -1.59
CA VAL A 172 -15.41 12.55 -2.06
C VAL A 172 -16.56 13.55 -2.13
N SER A 173 -16.29 14.84 -1.89
CA SER A 173 -17.33 15.86 -2.00
C SER A 173 -17.82 16.01 -3.45
N PRO A 174 -19.12 15.72 -3.75
CA PRO A 174 -19.67 15.98 -5.08
C PRO A 174 -19.58 17.45 -5.48
N THR A 175 -19.72 18.36 -4.53
CA THR A 175 -19.62 19.80 -4.74
C THR A 175 -18.19 20.20 -5.16
N ALA A 176 -17.18 19.67 -4.50
CA ALA A 176 -15.80 19.94 -4.84
C ALA A 176 -15.42 19.33 -6.19
N ILE A 177 -15.82 18.10 -6.49
CA ILE A 177 -15.60 17.47 -7.81
C ILE A 177 -16.22 18.32 -8.93
N LYS A 178 -17.47 18.77 -8.76
CA LYS A 178 -18.15 19.65 -9.75
C LYS A 178 -17.46 21.01 -9.90
N LYS A 179 -16.96 21.57 -8.81
CA LYS A 179 -16.26 22.87 -8.78
C LYS A 179 -14.90 22.83 -9.45
N TYR A 180 -14.09 21.83 -9.11
CA TYR A 180 -12.68 21.77 -9.52
C TYR A 180 -12.45 20.91 -10.78
N GLY A 181 -13.37 20.02 -11.12
CA GLY A 181 -13.28 19.16 -12.28
C GLY A 181 -11.96 18.38 -12.30
N ARG A 182 -11.17 18.59 -13.34
CA ARG A 182 -9.86 17.92 -13.51
C ARG A 182 -8.81 18.33 -12.47
N ASP A 183 -8.96 19.50 -11.83
CA ASP A 183 -8.03 19.99 -10.81
C ASP A 183 -8.41 19.52 -9.40
N TYR A 184 -9.40 18.64 -9.24
CA TYR A 184 -9.80 18.10 -7.94
C TYR A 184 -8.63 17.40 -7.21
N PHE A 185 -7.76 16.71 -7.94
CA PHE A 185 -6.59 16.03 -7.36
C PHE A 185 -5.61 16.97 -6.63
N LYS A 186 -5.68 18.29 -6.88
CA LYS A 186 -4.94 19.35 -6.16
C LYS A 186 -5.78 20.06 -5.10
N ASN A 187 -7.08 19.80 -5.06
CA ASN A 187 -8.05 20.45 -4.18
C ASN A 187 -8.92 19.40 -3.45
N PRO A 188 -8.30 18.47 -2.74
CA PRO A 188 -9.00 17.34 -2.13
C PRO A 188 -9.96 17.79 -1.03
N VAL A 189 -11.17 17.22 -1.03
CA VAL A 189 -12.21 17.48 -0.03
C VAL A 189 -12.86 16.15 0.37
N GLY A 190 -12.53 15.69 1.56
CA GLY A 190 -13.06 14.47 2.18
C GLY A 190 -13.83 14.77 3.46
N THR A 191 -14.05 13.73 4.27
CA THR A 191 -14.73 13.78 5.57
C THR A 191 -13.78 13.58 6.75
N GLY A 192 -12.52 13.30 6.49
CA GLY A 192 -11.54 12.82 7.45
C GLY A 192 -11.11 13.81 8.54
N PRO A 193 -10.25 13.34 9.48
CA PRO A 193 -9.83 14.11 10.65
C PRO A 193 -8.91 15.29 10.33
N PHE A 194 -8.33 15.33 9.15
CA PHE A 194 -7.53 16.45 8.66
C PHE A 194 -8.10 16.96 7.33
N ARG A 195 -8.06 18.29 7.16
CA ARG A 195 -8.47 18.97 5.92
C ARG A 195 -7.25 19.54 5.20
N PHE A 196 -7.29 19.52 3.88
CA PHE A 196 -6.25 20.07 3.02
C PHE A 196 -6.13 21.60 3.16
N ILE A 197 -4.89 22.10 3.14
CA ILE A 197 -4.57 23.53 3.18
C ILE A 197 -3.81 23.97 1.96
N GLU A 198 -2.64 23.33 1.67
CA GLU A 198 -1.83 23.65 0.50
C GLU A 198 -1.01 22.45 0.05
N TRP A 199 -0.67 22.47 -1.22
CA TRP A 199 0.32 21.58 -1.81
C TRP A 199 1.29 22.43 -2.63
N ARG A 200 2.56 22.47 -2.19
CA ARG A 200 3.67 23.00 -2.96
C ARG A 200 4.46 21.81 -3.49
N LYS A 201 4.36 21.62 -4.82
CA LYS A 201 4.96 20.46 -5.50
C LYS A 201 6.44 20.32 -5.13
N ASP A 202 6.85 19.10 -4.77
CA ASP A 202 8.20 18.70 -4.35
C ASP A 202 8.75 19.46 -3.10
N GLU A 203 7.91 20.27 -2.42
CA GLU A 203 8.26 20.99 -1.21
C GLU A 203 7.50 20.45 0.01
N ARG A 204 6.16 20.48 -0.02
CA ARG A 204 5.32 20.02 1.08
C ARG A 204 3.83 19.92 0.73
N ILE A 205 3.13 19.09 1.49
CA ILE A 205 1.67 19.11 1.61
C ILE A 205 1.32 19.43 3.06
N VAL A 206 0.44 20.42 3.28
CA VAL A 206 0.00 20.86 4.60
C VAL A 206 -1.46 20.49 4.80
N LEU A 207 -1.72 19.78 5.89
CA LEU A 207 -3.07 19.49 6.38
C LEU A 207 -3.27 20.20 7.72
N ALA A 208 -4.51 20.64 7.99
CA ALA A 208 -4.91 21.16 9.29
C ALA A 208 -5.99 20.26 9.90
N ARG A 209 -6.07 20.25 11.24
CA ARG A 209 -7.14 19.54 11.94
C ARG A 209 -8.51 19.97 11.41
N ASN A 210 -9.38 18.99 11.23
CA ASN A 210 -10.80 19.21 10.96
C ASN A 210 -11.52 19.46 12.29
N GLU A 211 -11.83 20.73 12.58
CA GLU A 211 -12.52 21.11 13.82
C GLU A 211 -13.96 20.60 13.89
N ASN A 212 -14.56 20.27 12.74
CA ASN A 212 -15.92 19.77 12.62
C ASN A 212 -15.97 18.25 12.37
N TYR A 213 -14.87 17.54 12.69
CA TYR A 213 -14.81 16.10 12.52
C TYR A 213 -15.86 15.39 13.38
N TRP A 214 -16.57 14.44 12.80
CA TRP A 214 -17.67 13.71 13.45
C TRP A 214 -17.19 12.74 14.53
N GLY A 215 -15.94 12.29 14.44
CA GLY A 215 -15.29 11.41 15.41
C GLY A 215 -14.41 12.15 16.42
N PRO A 216 -13.53 11.45 17.15
CA PRO A 216 -12.55 12.08 18.02
C PRO A 216 -11.63 12.99 17.20
N LYS A 217 -11.49 14.26 17.62
CA LYS A 217 -10.63 15.23 16.93
C LYS A 217 -9.17 14.79 16.95
N ALA A 218 -8.44 15.06 15.87
CA ALA A 218 -6.99 14.91 15.84
C ALA A 218 -6.34 15.78 16.91
N LYS A 219 -5.25 15.27 17.52
CA LYS A 219 -4.52 15.98 18.58
C LYS A 219 -3.53 17.00 18.01
N LEU A 220 -3.06 16.79 16.80
CA LEU A 220 -2.21 17.72 16.07
C LEU A 220 -3.06 18.83 15.45
N ASP A 221 -2.59 20.09 15.51
CA ASP A 221 -3.21 21.21 14.80
C ASP A 221 -2.88 21.17 13.31
N ARG A 222 -1.65 20.72 12.98
CA ARG A 222 -1.16 20.60 11.61
C ARG A 222 -0.36 19.32 11.41
N LEU A 223 -0.48 18.78 10.21
CA LEU A 223 0.33 17.67 9.70
C LEU A 223 0.94 18.09 8.36
N ILE A 224 2.27 18.01 8.26
CA ILE A 224 3.02 18.40 7.07
C ILE A 224 3.73 17.16 6.52
N PHE A 225 3.47 16.81 5.28
CA PHE A 225 4.21 15.79 4.55
C PHE A 225 5.31 16.46 3.73
N LYS A 226 6.57 16.13 4.03
CA LYS A 226 7.76 16.70 3.38
C LYS A 226 8.46 15.63 2.54
N PRO A 227 8.47 15.74 1.20
CA PRO A 227 9.24 14.84 0.35
C PRO A 227 10.74 15.11 0.52
N ILE A 228 11.51 14.06 0.77
CA ILE A 228 12.97 14.09 0.90
C ILE A 228 13.46 12.80 0.23
N GLN A 229 13.89 12.91 -1.03
CA GLN A 229 14.20 11.74 -1.85
C GLN A 229 15.39 10.94 -1.31
N GLU A 230 16.47 11.65 -0.93
CA GLU A 230 17.69 11.03 -0.45
C GLU A 230 17.53 10.50 0.98
N ALA A 231 17.70 9.19 1.18
CA ALA A 231 17.51 8.54 2.48
C ALA A 231 18.46 9.09 3.56
N ALA A 232 19.69 9.44 3.18
CA ALA A 232 20.67 10.03 4.10
C ALA A 232 20.24 11.42 4.59
N ILE A 233 19.71 12.27 3.68
CA ILE A 233 19.19 13.60 4.04
C ILE A 233 17.95 13.44 4.91
N ARG A 234 17.07 12.50 4.60
CA ARG A 234 15.87 12.21 5.37
C ARG A 234 16.21 11.78 6.82
N PHE A 235 17.21 10.91 6.99
CA PHE A 235 17.72 10.51 8.30
C PHE A 235 18.39 11.69 9.04
N LEU A 236 19.19 12.51 8.36
CA LEU A 236 19.83 13.69 8.95
C LEU A 236 18.77 14.69 9.46
N GLU A 237 17.72 14.95 8.68
CA GLU A 237 16.65 15.86 9.10
C GLU A 237 15.86 15.32 10.31
N LEU A 238 15.67 14.00 10.42
CA LEU A 238 15.12 13.38 11.63
C LEU A 238 16.07 13.62 12.83
N SER A 239 17.35 13.33 12.67
CA SER A 239 18.34 13.47 13.74
C SER A 239 18.49 14.91 14.24
N GLN A 240 18.27 15.89 13.36
CA GLN A 240 18.28 17.33 13.69
C GLN A 240 16.93 17.87 14.19
N GLY A 241 15.85 17.07 14.15
CA GLY A 241 14.51 17.47 14.57
C GLY A 241 13.78 18.38 13.60
N THR A 242 14.26 18.56 12.37
CA THR A 242 13.54 19.33 11.33
C THR A 242 12.34 18.55 10.78
N VAL A 243 12.37 17.22 10.83
CA VAL A 243 11.20 16.36 10.75
C VAL A 243 11.07 15.56 12.05
N GLN A 244 9.84 15.31 12.51
CA GLN A 244 9.59 14.61 13.77
C GLN A 244 9.26 13.12 13.57
N GLY A 245 9.09 12.71 12.32
CA GLY A 245 8.88 11.31 11.95
C GLY A 245 9.18 11.06 10.49
N LEU A 246 9.50 9.83 10.16
CA LEU A 246 9.70 9.40 8.77
C LEU A 246 9.47 7.89 8.61
N ASP A 247 9.23 7.47 7.37
CA ASP A 247 9.20 6.07 6.97
C ASP A 247 10.20 5.78 5.83
N ASN A 248 10.10 4.58 5.26
CA ASN A 248 11.03 4.10 4.22
C ASN A 248 12.50 4.23 4.65
N LEU A 249 12.78 3.75 5.87
CA LEU A 249 14.12 3.75 6.44
C LEU A 249 15.07 2.91 5.58
N ASN A 250 16.23 3.48 5.26
CA ASN A 250 17.33 2.64 4.77
C ASN A 250 17.82 1.78 5.94
N PRO A 251 17.91 0.44 5.76
CA PRO A 251 18.42 -0.46 6.80
C PRO A 251 19.79 -0.03 7.39
N GLU A 252 20.62 0.65 6.63
CA GLU A 252 21.93 1.13 7.07
C GLU A 252 21.87 2.08 8.29
N TYR A 253 20.74 2.78 8.52
CA TYR A 253 20.56 3.74 9.64
C TYR A 253 19.81 3.14 10.85
N ILE A 254 19.40 1.88 10.79
CA ILE A 254 18.57 1.28 11.84
C ILE A 254 19.28 1.23 13.19
N ASP A 255 20.56 0.87 13.22
CA ASP A 255 21.32 0.79 14.46
C ASP A 255 21.56 2.19 15.04
N GLU A 256 21.87 3.19 14.20
CA GLU A 256 21.99 4.59 14.65
C GLU A 256 20.68 5.11 15.25
N ILE A 257 19.53 4.75 14.69
CA ILE A 257 18.21 5.13 15.25
C ILE A 257 17.97 4.43 16.59
N ARG A 258 18.31 3.15 16.73
CA ARG A 258 18.16 2.40 17.98
C ARG A 258 19.00 2.96 19.12
N ASP A 259 20.22 3.35 18.79
CA ASP A 259 21.21 3.84 19.75
C ASP A 259 20.99 5.31 20.14
N ASN A 260 20.20 6.05 19.36
CA ASN A 260 19.91 7.46 19.64
C ASN A 260 18.80 7.58 20.70
N PRO A 261 19.09 8.18 21.89
CA PRO A 261 18.10 8.32 22.98
C PRO A 261 16.94 9.24 22.64
N GLU A 262 17.07 10.14 21.67
CA GLU A 262 16.03 11.07 21.24
C GLU A 262 15.06 10.47 20.21
N LEU A 263 15.41 9.30 19.65
CA LEU A 263 14.64 8.66 18.61
C LEU A 263 13.98 7.38 19.11
N GLN A 264 12.91 6.98 18.44
CA GLN A 264 12.25 5.69 18.59
C GLN A 264 12.06 5.04 17.22
N LEU A 265 12.41 3.77 17.13
CA LEU A 265 12.13 2.91 15.98
C LEU A 265 10.84 2.14 16.24
N LEU A 266 9.86 2.30 15.37
CA LEU A 266 8.66 1.47 15.34
C LEU A 266 8.83 0.38 14.29
N THR A 267 8.48 -0.84 14.64
CA THR A 267 8.53 -2.00 13.75
C THR A 267 7.26 -2.82 13.84
N GLN A 268 6.81 -3.34 12.69
CA GLN A 268 5.68 -4.27 12.61
C GLN A 268 5.94 -5.27 11.49
N PRO A 269 5.65 -6.57 11.65
CA PRO A 269 5.71 -7.51 10.54
C PRO A 269 4.90 -7.00 9.34
N GLY A 270 5.55 -6.92 8.18
CA GLY A 270 4.93 -6.34 6.99
C GLY A 270 4.01 -7.34 6.27
N MET A 271 3.00 -6.81 5.61
CA MET A 271 2.15 -7.56 4.70
C MET A 271 2.65 -7.36 3.27
N ASN A 272 3.85 -7.88 2.99
CA ASN A 272 4.51 -7.69 1.69
C ASN A 272 5.31 -8.93 1.27
N VAL A 273 5.68 -8.97 0.00
CA VAL A 273 6.61 -9.94 -0.56
C VAL A 273 7.49 -9.28 -1.62
N GLY A 274 8.81 -9.45 -1.52
CA GLY A 274 9.74 -9.20 -2.61
C GLY A 274 10.00 -10.51 -3.36
N TYR A 275 10.00 -10.46 -4.68
CA TYR A 275 10.16 -11.64 -5.52
C TYR A 275 10.94 -11.39 -6.81
N LEU A 276 11.47 -12.45 -7.38
CA LEU A 276 11.97 -12.52 -8.75
C LEU A 276 10.91 -13.26 -9.58
N ALA A 277 10.26 -12.58 -10.51
CA ALA A 277 9.33 -13.20 -11.47
C ALA A 277 10.11 -13.72 -12.68
N MET A 278 9.73 -14.91 -13.15
CA MET A 278 10.20 -15.52 -14.39
C MET A 278 9.08 -15.51 -15.42
N ASN A 279 9.29 -14.84 -16.56
CA ASN A 279 8.26 -14.73 -17.60
C ASN A 279 8.09 -16.04 -18.33
N MET A 280 7.01 -16.77 -18.04
CA MET A 280 6.75 -18.11 -18.58
C MET A 280 6.32 -18.11 -20.07
N ASP A 281 6.04 -16.95 -20.65
CA ASP A 281 5.83 -16.80 -22.10
C ASP A 281 7.18 -16.67 -22.86
N LYS A 282 8.33 -16.75 -22.17
CA LYS A 282 9.69 -16.64 -22.74
C LYS A 282 10.56 -17.84 -22.38
N ALA A 283 11.11 -18.49 -23.40
CA ALA A 283 12.13 -19.51 -23.18
C ALA A 283 13.40 -18.89 -22.53
N PRO A 284 14.08 -19.60 -21.63
CA PRO A 284 13.77 -20.98 -21.22
C PRO A 284 12.88 -21.07 -19.96
N PHE A 285 12.18 -19.99 -19.55
CA PHE A 285 11.38 -19.96 -18.32
C PHE A 285 10.02 -20.67 -18.45
N ASP A 286 9.63 -21.13 -19.63
CA ASP A 286 8.53 -22.05 -19.87
C ASP A 286 8.83 -23.46 -19.33
N ASP A 287 10.12 -23.86 -19.20
CA ASP A 287 10.52 -25.13 -18.60
C ASP A 287 10.54 -25.09 -17.06
N LEU A 288 9.78 -25.98 -16.43
CA LEU A 288 9.69 -26.07 -14.95
C LEU A 288 11.05 -26.37 -14.30
N ARG A 289 11.90 -27.17 -14.95
CA ARG A 289 13.23 -27.51 -14.43
C ARG A 289 14.12 -26.28 -14.33
N VAL A 290 14.05 -25.39 -15.32
CA VAL A 290 14.76 -24.10 -15.30
C VAL A 290 14.24 -23.24 -14.15
N ARG A 291 12.94 -23.08 -13.97
CA ARG A 291 12.39 -22.27 -12.88
C ARG A 291 12.76 -22.79 -11.50
N ARG A 292 12.77 -24.11 -11.31
CA ARG A 292 13.23 -24.77 -10.07
C ARG A 292 14.74 -24.59 -9.86
N ALA A 293 15.53 -24.66 -10.94
CA ALA A 293 16.96 -24.39 -10.88
C ALA A 293 17.24 -22.96 -10.37
N ILE A 294 16.56 -21.95 -10.92
CA ILE A 294 16.68 -20.57 -10.46
C ILE A 294 16.28 -20.42 -8.97
N ASN A 295 15.21 -21.11 -8.54
CA ASN A 295 14.81 -21.13 -7.13
C ASN A 295 15.88 -21.73 -6.20
N HIS A 296 16.60 -22.78 -6.62
CA HIS A 296 17.70 -23.35 -5.86
C HIS A 296 19.02 -22.53 -5.95
N ALA A 297 19.16 -21.69 -6.97
CA ALA A 297 20.37 -20.90 -7.20
C ALA A 297 20.46 -19.65 -6.32
N VAL A 298 19.32 -19.03 -5.97
CA VAL A 298 19.28 -17.77 -5.24
C VAL A 298 19.45 -17.98 -3.72
N ASN A 299 20.49 -17.42 -3.13
CA ASN A 299 20.74 -17.46 -1.69
C ASN A 299 19.91 -16.40 -0.95
N LYS A 300 18.65 -16.72 -0.70
CA LYS A 300 17.70 -15.80 -0.06
C LYS A 300 18.10 -15.42 1.36
N GLN A 301 18.74 -16.33 2.12
CA GLN A 301 19.23 -16.01 3.47
C GLN A 301 20.33 -14.96 3.41
N ALA A 302 21.28 -15.07 2.49
CA ALA A 302 22.32 -14.05 2.32
C ALA A 302 21.75 -12.68 1.93
N LEU A 303 20.64 -12.64 1.14
CA LEU A 303 19.95 -11.38 0.84
C LEU A 303 19.38 -10.74 2.12
N VAL A 304 18.69 -11.53 2.96
CA VAL A 304 18.13 -11.04 4.24
C VAL A 304 19.23 -10.55 5.18
N ASP A 305 20.28 -11.32 5.34
CA ASP A 305 21.38 -11.00 6.27
C ASP A 305 22.13 -9.71 5.87
N ASN A 306 22.36 -9.51 4.56
CA ASN A 306 23.18 -8.40 4.09
C ASN A 306 22.40 -7.10 3.82
N PHE A 307 21.10 -7.15 3.53
CA PHE A 307 20.36 -5.98 3.05
C PHE A 307 19.21 -5.52 3.95
N TYR A 308 18.85 -6.28 5.01
CA TYR A 308 17.66 -5.96 5.80
C TYR A 308 17.90 -5.74 7.30
N GLN A 309 19.14 -5.91 7.80
CA GLN A 309 19.50 -5.67 9.20
C GLN A 309 18.56 -6.36 10.20
N GLY A 310 18.19 -7.63 9.92
CA GLY A 310 17.25 -8.40 10.74
C GLY A 310 15.77 -7.97 10.61
N LEU A 311 15.45 -7.06 9.69
CA LEU A 311 14.09 -6.56 9.46
C LEU A 311 13.40 -7.23 8.26
N ALA A 312 13.68 -8.50 8.03
CA ALA A 312 12.98 -9.32 7.06
C ALA A 312 13.03 -10.81 7.41
N LEU A 313 12.08 -11.56 6.86
CA LEU A 313 12.07 -13.01 6.86
C LEU A 313 12.32 -13.52 5.44
N VAL A 314 13.02 -14.65 5.32
CA VAL A 314 13.14 -15.36 4.04
C VAL A 314 11.75 -15.82 3.60
N ALA A 315 11.35 -15.44 2.39
CA ALA A 315 10.07 -15.87 1.84
C ALA A 315 10.15 -17.30 1.26
N LYS A 316 9.15 -18.09 1.56
CA LYS A 316 8.93 -19.43 0.98
C LYS A 316 7.61 -19.52 0.20
N ASN A 317 6.72 -18.57 0.43
CA ASN A 317 5.38 -18.47 -0.16
C ASN A 317 5.18 -17.11 -0.85
N PRO A 318 4.21 -16.99 -1.76
CA PRO A 318 3.86 -15.72 -2.39
C PRO A 318 3.11 -14.75 -1.46
N ILE A 319 2.58 -15.22 -0.33
CA ILE A 319 1.93 -14.38 0.69
C ILE A 319 2.74 -14.39 1.99
N PRO A 320 2.69 -13.32 2.80
CA PRO A 320 3.43 -13.24 4.06
C PRO A 320 2.78 -14.05 5.18
N PRO A 321 3.56 -14.49 6.19
CA PRO A 321 3.03 -15.27 7.33
C PRO A 321 2.07 -14.47 8.23
N THR A 322 2.03 -13.15 8.10
CA THR A 322 1.06 -12.29 8.78
C THR A 322 -0.36 -12.40 8.24
N LEU A 323 -0.50 -13.01 7.06
CA LEU A 323 -1.80 -13.14 6.40
C LEU A 323 -2.44 -14.47 6.75
N TRP A 324 -3.73 -14.46 7.07
CA TRP A 324 -4.49 -15.69 7.28
C TRP A 324 -4.49 -16.55 6.00
N GLY A 325 -4.62 -17.87 6.14
CA GLY A 325 -4.51 -18.79 5.00
C GLY A 325 -3.07 -19.06 4.55
N TYR A 326 -2.06 -18.51 5.24
CA TYR A 326 -0.66 -18.85 4.98
C TYR A 326 -0.42 -20.36 5.16
N ASN A 327 0.32 -20.97 4.24
CA ASN A 327 0.67 -22.39 4.32
C ASN A 327 2.07 -22.55 4.92
N ASP A 328 2.13 -22.81 6.22
CA ASP A 328 3.40 -22.98 6.93
C ASP A 328 4.10 -24.32 6.61
N LYS A 329 3.39 -25.30 6.05
CA LYS A 329 3.93 -26.62 5.70
C LYS A 329 4.88 -26.59 4.51
N ILE A 330 4.80 -25.55 3.66
CA ILE A 330 5.73 -25.38 2.55
C ILE A 330 7.12 -25.03 3.11
N THR A 331 8.12 -25.82 2.75
CA THR A 331 9.50 -25.64 3.24
C THR A 331 10.31 -24.65 2.40
N GLY A 332 9.86 -24.35 1.18
CA GLY A 332 10.58 -23.53 0.20
C GLY A 332 11.70 -24.32 -0.51
N TYR A 333 12.37 -23.63 -1.43
CA TYR A 333 13.54 -24.17 -2.14
C TYR A 333 14.79 -23.83 -1.35
N ALA A 334 15.56 -24.85 -0.93
CA ALA A 334 16.85 -24.66 -0.29
C ALA A 334 17.88 -24.13 -1.30
N TYR A 335 18.80 -23.26 -0.85
CA TYR A 335 19.94 -22.84 -1.65
C TYR A 335 20.87 -24.03 -1.92
N ASP A 336 20.92 -24.47 -3.17
CA ASP A 336 21.74 -25.60 -3.63
C ASP A 336 22.18 -25.40 -5.09
N PRO A 337 23.32 -24.72 -5.32
CA PRO A 337 23.83 -24.50 -6.67
C PRO A 337 24.16 -25.81 -7.44
N ASN A 338 24.46 -26.91 -6.72
CA ASN A 338 24.74 -28.19 -7.38
C ASN A 338 23.47 -28.78 -7.96
N LYS A 339 22.40 -28.81 -7.17
CA LYS A 339 21.07 -29.21 -7.63
C LYS A 339 20.55 -28.33 -8.75
N ALA A 340 20.80 -27.01 -8.66
CA ALA A 340 20.43 -26.08 -9.71
C ALA A 340 21.12 -26.40 -11.04
N ARG A 341 22.45 -26.67 -11.04
CA ARG A 341 23.19 -27.10 -12.25
C ARG A 341 22.66 -28.40 -12.81
N ALA A 342 22.36 -29.39 -11.97
CA ALA A 342 21.79 -30.65 -12.41
C ALA A 342 20.45 -30.44 -13.14
N LEU A 343 19.55 -29.65 -12.58
CA LEU A 343 18.27 -29.32 -13.21
C LEU A 343 18.42 -28.56 -14.54
N LEU A 344 19.39 -27.65 -14.64
CA LEU A 344 19.69 -26.96 -15.91
C LEU A 344 20.22 -27.94 -16.95
N ALA A 345 21.12 -28.86 -16.58
CA ALA A 345 21.63 -29.89 -17.50
C ALA A 345 20.52 -30.79 -17.99
N GLU A 346 19.59 -31.24 -17.12
CA GLU A 346 18.40 -31.99 -17.49
C GLU A 346 17.46 -31.24 -18.43
N ALA A 347 17.41 -29.88 -18.29
CA ALA A 347 16.64 -29.00 -19.16
C ALA A 347 17.33 -28.73 -20.51
N GLY A 348 18.57 -29.19 -20.73
CA GLY A 348 19.33 -28.97 -21.96
C GLY A 348 20.29 -27.81 -21.93
N PHE A 349 20.56 -27.25 -20.73
CA PHE A 349 21.46 -26.10 -20.51
C PHE A 349 22.62 -26.45 -19.56
N PRO A 350 23.48 -27.45 -19.89
CA PRO A 350 24.59 -27.89 -19.00
C PRO A 350 25.60 -26.78 -18.70
N ASP A 351 25.79 -25.83 -19.63
CA ASP A 351 26.70 -24.67 -19.50
C ASP A 351 25.97 -23.38 -19.12
N GLY A 352 24.67 -23.48 -18.77
CA GLY A 352 23.79 -22.35 -18.50
C GLY A 352 23.32 -21.64 -19.79
N PHE A 353 22.90 -20.39 -19.65
CA PHE A 353 22.39 -19.57 -20.76
C PHE A 353 22.55 -18.07 -20.47
N GLU A 354 22.36 -17.25 -21.49
CA GLU A 354 22.34 -15.78 -21.38
C GLU A 354 20.90 -15.27 -21.24
N THR A 355 20.72 -14.25 -20.40
CA THR A 355 19.40 -13.65 -20.16
C THR A 355 19.53 -12.23 -19.61
N GLU A 356 18.40 -11.60 -19.32
CA GLU A 356 18.34 -10.31 -18.62
C GLU A 356 17.69 -10.48 -17.24
N LEU A 357 18.20 -9.73 -16.27
CA LEU A 357 17.61 -9.53 -14.96
C LEU A 357 17.20 -8.05 -14.86
N TRP A 358 15.92 -7.80 -14.87
CA TRP A 358 15.41 -6.44 -14.76
C TRP A 358 15.33 -6.04 -13.29
N ALA A 359 16.01 -4.96 -12.92
CA ALA A 359 16.12 -4.46 -11.56
C ALA A 359 15.24 -3.22 -11.38
N MET A 360 14.58 -3.13 -10.21
CA MET A 360 13.82 -1.95 -9.82
C MET A 360 14.76 -0.74 -9.71
N PRO A 361 14.37 0.45 -10.19
CA PRO A 361 15.19 1.66 -10.06
C PRO A 361 14.95 2.40 -8.73
N VAL A 362 13.93 2.00 -7.94
CA VAL A 362 13.50 2.71 -6.74
C VAL A 362 13.41 1.76 -5.54
N PRO A 363 13.83 2.22 -4.33
CA PRO A 363 13.68 1.46 -3.10
C PRO A 363 12.21 1.23 -2.74
N ARG A 364 11.95 0.05 -2.15
CA ARG A 364 10.68 -0.30 -1.51
C ARG A 364 10.98 -1.07 -0.21
N PRO A 365 10.04 -1.17 0.76
CA PRO A 365 10.29 -1.94 1.98
C PRO A 365 10.77 -3.37 1.71
N TYR A 366 10.18 -4.03 0.72
CA TYR A 366 10.56 -5.39 0.29
C TYR A 366 11.80 -5.43 -0.64
N MET A 367 12.37 -4.29 -1.02
CA MET A 367 13.56 -4.16 -1.89
C MET A 367 14.30 -2.84 -1.56
N PRO A 368 14.93 -2.73 -0.37
CA PRO A 368 15.44 -1.46 0.13
C PRO A 368 16.68 -0.97 -0.62
N GLN A 369 17.45 -1.88 -1.22
CA GLN A 369 18.63 -1.60 -2.00
C GLN A 369 18.58 -2.39 -3.33
N PRO A 370 17.69 -2.01 -4.27
CA PRO A 370 17.36 -2.84 -5.43
C PRO A 370 18.58 -3.16 -6.30
N ASP A 371 19.50 -2.21 -6.49
CA ASP A 371 20.71 -2.41 -7.30
C ASP A 371 21.64 -3.46 -6.69
N LYS A 372 21.89 -3.38 -5.38
CA LYS A 372 22.74 -4.33 -4.68
C LYS A 372 22.10 -5.72 -4.61
N ILE A 373 20.80 -5.79 -4.41
CA ILE A 373 20.04 -7.06 -4.43
C ILE A 373 20.10 -7.69 -5.82
N ALA A 374 19.93 -6.91 -6.89
CA ALA A 374 20.04 -7.40 -8.27
C ALA A 374 21.45 -7.94 -8.56
N GLN A 375 22.50 -7.25 -8.11
CA GLN A 375 23.89 -7.71 -8.25
C GLN A 375 24.14 -9.01 -7.47
N ALA A 376 23.59 -9.15 -6.27
CA ALA A 376 23.70 -10.39 -5.48
C ALA A 376 22.98 -11.56 -6.17
N VAL A 377 21.78 -11.34 -6.69
CA VAL A 377 21.06 -12.35 -7.47
C VAL A 377 21.83 -12.71 -8.75
N GLN A 378 22.37 -11.73 -9.48
CA GLN A 378 23.20 -11.95 -10.66
C GLN A 378 24.43 -12.83 -10.33
N ALA A 379 25.11 -12.54 -9.22
CA ALA A 379 26.28 -13.32 -8.78
C ALA A 379 25.91 -14.77 -8.42
N ASP A 380 24.74 -14.99 -7.81
CA ASP A 380 24.24 -16.33 -7.52
C ASP A 380 23.89 -17.11 -8.80
N LEU A 381 23.24 -16.48 -9.77
CA LEU A 381 22.90 -17.06 -11.06
C LEU A 381 24.17 -17.42 -11.86
N ALA A 382 25.22 -16.62 -11.79
CA ALA A 382 26.49 -16.89 -12.45
C ALA A 382 27.16 -18.20 -11.95
N LYS A 383 26.96 -18.58 -10.66
CA LYS A 383 27.48 -19.84 -10.09
C LYS A 383 26.91 -21.10 -10.77
N ILE A 384 25.77 -20.96 -11.44
CA ILE A 384 25.12 -22.06 -12.16
C ILE A 384 25.20 -21.90 -13.68
N GLY A 385 26.05 -20.98 -14.17
CA GLY A 385 26.24 -20.74 -15.61
C GLY A 385 25.21 -19.79 -16.24
N VAL A 386 24.24 -19.25 -15.48
CA VAL A 386 23.26 -18.29 -16.00
C VAL A 386 23.87 -16.89 -15.98
N ARG A 387 24.15 -16.37 -17.18
CA ARG A 387 24.75 -15.04 -17.40
C ARG A 387 23.66 -14.00 -17.58
N ALA A 388 23.19 -13.41 -16.46
CA ALA A 388 22.15 -12.42 -16.46
C ALA A 388 22.73 -11.00 -16.59
N ARG A 389 22.32 -10.23 -17.61
CA ARG A 389 22.63 -8.80 -17.74
C ARG A 389 21.60 -7.99 -16.96
N ILE A 390 22.04 -7.16 -16.01
CA ILE A 390 21.15 -6.27 -15.27
C ILE A 390 20.66 -5.15 -16.20
N VAL A 391 19.33 -4.92 -16.21
CA VAL A 391 18.65 -3.88 -16.99
C VAL A 391 17.80 -3.05 -16.07
N GLN A 392 17.86 -1.73 -16.22
CA GLN A 392 17.05 -0.78 -15.46
C GLN A 392 16.37 0.21 -16.41
N TRP A 393 15.20 0.67 -15.99
CA TRP A 393 14.39 1.67 -16.67
C TRP A 393 13.92 2.70 -15.65
N GLU A 394 13.52 3.90 -16.09
CA GLU A 394 12.77 4.78 -15.21
C GLU A 394 11.51 4.07 -14.68
N TRP A 395 11.06 4.41 -13.45
CA TRP A 395 10.06 3.59 -12.74
C TRP A 395 8.75 3.37 -13.49
N GLY A 396 8.17 4.43 -14.08
CA GLY A 396 6.95 4.30 -14.88
C GLY A 396 7.15 3.40 -16.10
N THR A 397 8.25 3.63 -16.82
CA THR A 397 8.66 2.80 -17.96
C THR A 397 8.93 1.36 -17.57
N TYR A 398 9.54 1.14 -16.38
CA TYR A 398 9.75 -0.20 -15.83
C TYR A 398 8.44 -0.95 -15.65
N LEU A 399 7.46 -0.32 -14.99
CA LEU A 399 6.15 -0.93 -14.76
C LEU A 399 5.41 -1.23 -16.06
N ASP A 400 5.41 -0.29 -17.01
CA ASP A 400 4.77 -0.48 -18.31
C ASP A 400 5.39 -1.65 -19.08
N LYS A 401 6.70 -1.74 -19.11
CA LYS A 401 7.42 -2.81 -19.81
C LYS A 401 7.22 -4.18 -19.17
N VAL A 402 7.26 -4.27 -17.84
CA VAL A 402 7.05 -5.57 -17.16
C VAL A 402 5.60 -6.03 -17.31
N SER A 403 4.62 -5.13 -17.23
CA SER A 403 3.21 -5.48 -17.45
C SER A 403 2.91 -5.89 -18.89
N ASN A 404 3.71 -5.41 -19.85
CA ASN A 404 3.64 -5.83 -21.27
C ASN A 404 4.49 -7.08 -21.57
N GLY A 405 5.17 -7.66 -20.58
CA GLY A 405 5.92 -8.92 -20.71
C GLY A 405 7.19 -8.79 -21.55
N GLU A 406 7.85 -7.62 -21.55
CA GLU A 406 9.09 -7.42 -22.29
C GLU A 406 10.29 -8.07 -21.59
N HIS A 407 10.25 -8.22 -20.24
CA HIS A 407 11.30 -8.83 -19.44
C HIS A 407 11.34 -10.37 -19.59
N PRO A 408 12.51 -11.00 -19.48
CA PRO A 408 12.63 -12.43 -19.22
C PRO A 408 12.53 -12.74 -17.70
N MET A 409 13.26 -12.00 -16.88
CA MET A 409 13.15 -12.01 -15.42
C MET A 409 13.07 -10.59 -14.88
N ALA A 410 12.26 -10.37 -13.83
CA ALA A 410 12.12 -9.07 -13.19
C ALA A 410 12.03 -9.17 -11.67
N LEU A 411 12.78 -8.30 -10.97
CA LEU A 411 12.67 -8.09 -9.54
C LEU A 411 11.52 -7.12 -9.26
N LEU A 412 10.55 -7.54 -8.47
CA LEU A 412 9.42 -6.72 -8.06
C LEU A 412 8.95 -7.16 -6.68
N GLY A 413 7.88 -6.62 -6.21
CA GLY A 413 7.22 -7.03 -4.99
C GLY A 413 5.84 -6.42 -4.88
N TRP A 414 5.15 -6.81 -3.82
CA TRP A 414 3.82 -6.34 -3.51
C TRP A 414 3.69 -6.05 -2.02
N THR A 415 3.06 -4.95 -1.68
CA THR A 415 2.52 -4.71 -0.34
C THR A 415 1.02 -4.89 -0.45
N GLY A 416 0.45 -5.77 0.39
CA GLY A 416 -0.98 -6.03 0.34
C GLY A 416 -1.81 -4.81 0.69
N ASP A 417 -2.79 -4.50 -0.14
CA ASP A 417 -3.68 -3.35 0.00
C ASP A 417 -4.81 -3.60 1.00
N ASN A 418 -5.17 -4.86 1.16
CA ASN A 418 -6.18 -5.32 2.11
C ASN A 418 -5.72 -6.61 2.80
N GLY A 419 -6.42 -7.06 3.81
CA GLY A 419 -6.04 -8.24 4.58
C GLY A 419 -6.55 -9.57 4.02
N ASP A 420 -6.88 -9.64 2.75
CA ASP A 420 -7.35 -10.87 2.12
C ASP A 420 -6.24 -11.50 1.26
N PRO A 421 -5.99 -12.83 1.35
CA PRO A 421 -5.02 -13.52 0.49
C PRO A 421 -5.31 -13.38 -1.00
N ASP A 422 -6.54 -13.07 -1.38
CA ASP A 422 -6.96 -12.79 -2.75
C ASP A 422 -6.12 -11.69 -3.41
N ASN A 423 -5.76 -10.67 -2.64
CA ASN A 423 -4.97 -9.52 -3.10
C ASN A 423 -3.55 -9.87 -3.56
N PHE A 424 -3.03 -11.00 -3.10
CA PHE A 424 -1.75 -11.55 -3.55
C PHE A 424 -1.95 -12.65 -4.61
N LEU A 425 -2.80 -13.63 -4.29
CA LEU A 425 -2.85 -14.87 -5.07
C LEU A 425 -3.67 -14.69 -6.36
N TYR A 426 -4.85 -14.08 -6.28
CA TYR A 426 -5.67 -13.86 -7.47
C TYR A 426 -5.14 -12.70 -8.31
N VAL A 427 -4.85 -11.56 -7.68
CA VAL A 427 -4.42 -10.35 -8.39
C VAL A 427 -3.08 -10.54 -9.09
N LEU A 428 -2.14 -11.30 -8.50
CA LEU A 428 -0.77 -11.39 -9.02
C LEU A 428 -0.44 -12.72 -9.72
N LEU A 429 -1.25 -13.78 -9.54
CA LEU A 429 -0.88 -15.12 -10.01
C LEU A 429 -2.01 -15.86 -10.73
N ASP A 430 -3.25 -15.33 -10.71
CA ASP A 430 -4.31 -15.93 -11.53
C ASP A 430 -4.05 -15.74 -13.03
N LYS A 431 -4.49 -16.69 -13.84
CA LYS A 431 -4.35 -16.63 -15.31
C LYS A 431 -5.04 -15.42 -15.93
N THR A 432 -6.13 -14.92 -15.33
CA THR A 432 -6.85 -13.74 -15.84
C THR A 432 -6.03 -12.46 -15.64
N ALA A 433 -5.15 -12.40 -14.64
CA ALA A 433 -4.22 -11.31 -14.41
C ALA A 433 -2.99 -11.33 -15.33
N ALA A 434 -2.81 -12.39 -16.15
CA ALA A 434 -1.73 -12.51 -17.16
C ALA A 434 -2.08 -11.86 -18.51
N VAL A 435 -3.21 -11.14 -18.60
CA VAL A 435 -3.61 -10.37 -19.79
C VAL A 435 -2.98 -8.99 -19.74
N LYS A 436 -2.31 -8.60 -20.83
CA LYS A 436 -1.58 -7.33 -20.95
C LYS A 436 -2.51 -6.10 -20.99
N PRO A 437 -2.20 -5.04 -20.23
CA PRO A 437 -1.09 -4.89 -19.28
C PRO A 437 -1.33 -5.77 -18.02
N ALA A 438 -0.41 -6.71 -17.76
CA ALA A 438 -0.57 -7.78 -16.79
C ALA A 438 -0.16 -7.37 -15.37
N GLN A 439 -0.95 -7.77 -14.35
CA GLN A 439 -0.51 -7.75 -12.95
C GLN A 439 0.29 -9.02 -12.62
N ASN A 440 -0.08 -10.15 -13.25
CA ASN A 440 0.69 -11.39 -13.20
C ASN A 440 1.88 -11.30 -14.17
N ILE A 441 2.94 -10.63 -13.73
CA ILE A 441 4.14 -10.40 -14.56
C ILE A 441 4.99 -11.68 -14.82
N ALA A 442 4.68 -12.79 -14.16
CA ALA A 442 5.24 -14.09 -14.53
C ALA A 442 4.54 -14.70 -15.75
N PHE A 443 3.43 -14.14 -16.20
CA PHE A 443 2.58 -14.68 -17.26
C PHE A 443 2.21 -16.16 -17.02
N TYR A 444 2.09 -16.51 -15.74
CA TYR A 444 1.73 -17.84 -15.29
C TYR A 444 0.25 -18.12 -15.56
N LYS A 445 -0.05 -19.24 -16.22
CA LYS A 445 -1.41 -19.60 -16.67
C LYS A 445 -1.72 -21.03 -16.24
N SER A 446 -2.35 -21.19 -15.07
CA SER A 446 -2.76 -22.48 -14.52
C SER A 446 -4.29 -22.53 -14.37
N GLU A 447 -4.91 -23.49 -15.05
CA GLU A 447 -6.35 -23.76 -14.91
C GLU A 447 -6.69 -24.35 -13.54
N GLU A 448 -5.79 -25.13 -12.95
CA GLU A 448 -5.96 -25.71 -11.62
C GLU A 448 -5.96 -24.62 -10.56
N LEU A 449 -4.94 -23.72 -10.58
CA LEU A 449 -4.87 -22.58 -9.69
C LEU A 449 -6.11 -21.70 -9.82
N HIS A 450 -6.52 -21.37 -11.05
CA HIS A 450 -7.70 -20.54 -11.31
C HIS A 450 -8.95 -21.10 -10.64
N LYS A 451 -9.23 -22.40 -10.79
CA LYS A 451 -10.40 -23.02 -10.16
C LYS A 451 -10.37 -22.90 -8.65
N VAL A 452 -9.22 -23.10 -8.02
CA VAL A 452 -9.04 -22.99 -6.57
C VAL A 452 -9.24 -21.54 -6.11
N LEU A 453 -8.66 -20.57 -6.80
CA LEU A 453 -8.78 -19.15 -6.45
C LEU A 453 -10.22 -18.63 -6.63
N VAL A 454 -10.91 -19.00 -7.71
CA VAL A 454 -12.32 -18.65 -7.93
C VAL A 454 -13.20 -19.26 -6.84
N ALA A 455 -12.98 -20.52 -6.46
CA ALA A 455 -13.72 -21.15 -5.36
C ALA A 455 -13.51 -20.41 -4.03
N ALA A 456 -12.28 -19.94 -3.75
CA ALA A 456 -11.99 -19.14 -2.57
C ALA A 456 -12.71 -17.78 -2.57
N ARG A 457 -12.84 -17.12 -3.72
CA ARG A 457 -13.50 -15.81 -3.86
C ARG A 457 -15.00 -15.85 -3.64
N ILE A 458 -15.67 -16.95 -3.96
CA ILE A 458 -17.12 -17.08 -3.83
C ILE A 458 -17.58 -17.67 -2.50
N SER A 459 -16.68 -18.27 -1.71
CA SER A 459 -17.01 -18.88 -0.42
C SER A 459 -17.08 -17.80 0.68
N ALA A 460 -18.16 -17.83 1.49
CA ALA A 460 -18.27 -17.01 2.70
C ALA A 460 -17.54 -17.63 3.90
N ASP A 461 -17.26 -18.93 3.87
CA ASP A 461 -16.61 -19.66 4.94
C ASP A 461 -15.10 -19.39 4.93
N ARG A 462 -14.62 -18.69 5.96
CA ARG A 462 -13.21 -18.33 6.11
C ARG A 462 -12.29 -19.54 6.26
N ASP A 463 -12.73 -20.60 6.91
CA ASP A 463 -11.93 -21.81 7.09
C ASP A 463 -11.80 -22.59 5.79
N GLN A 464 -12.89 -22.66 5.02
CA GLN A 464 -12.85 -23.22 3.66
C GLN A 464 -11.93 -22.38 2.76
N ARG A 465 -12.05 -21.06 2.77
CA ARG A 465 -11.17 -20.16 2.01
C ARG A 465 -9.71 -20.35 2.41
N SER A 466 -9.43 -20.48 3.72
CA SER A 466 -8.07 -20.72 4.21
C SER A 466 -7.46 -21.99 3.62
N LYS A 467 -8.22 -23.10 3.58
CA LYS A 467 -7.77 -24.36 2.97
C LYS A 467 -7.52 -24.22 1.46
N LEU A 468 -8.41 -23.51 0.75
CA LEU A 468 -8.25 -23.25 -0.69
C LEU A 468 -7.00 -22.40 -0.97
N TYR A 469 -6.74 -21.36 -0.16
CA TYR A 469 -5.52 -20.58 -0.32
C TYR A 469 -4.25 -21.35 0.04
N GLN A 470 -4.30 -22.28 0.99
CA GLN A 470 -3.18 -23.19 1.27
C GLN A 470 -2.91 -24.13 0.07
N GLN A 471 -3.96 -24.69 -0.53
CA GLN A 471 -3.85 -25.48 -1.77
C GLN A 471 -3.28 -24.65 -2.93
N ALA A 472 -3.76 -23.40 -3.10
CA ALA A 472 -3.22 -22.50 -4.12
C ALA A 472 -1.71 -22.28 -3.97
N GLN A 473 -1.23 -22.09 -2.74
CA GLN A 473 0.21 -21.92 -2.45
C GLN A 473 1.01 -23.19 -2.79
N GLU A 474 0.46 -24.39 -2.58
CA GLU A 474 1.10 -25.65 -2.97
C GLU A 474 1.25 -25.76 -4.50
N ILE A 475 0.19 -25.41 -5.25
CA ILE A 475 0.24 -25.39 -6.72
C ILE A 475 1.32 -24.41 -7.19
N ILE A 476 1.32 -23.18 -6.66
CA ILE A 476 2.30 -22.15 -7.02
C ILE A 476 3.73 -22.58 -6.66
N PHE A 477 3.92 -23.22 -5.50
CA PHE A 477 5.22 -23.76 -5.10
C PHE A 477 5.72 -24.81 -6.09
N HIS A 478 4.86 -25.74 -6.52
CA HIS A 478 5.23 -26.79 -7.48
C HIS A 478 5.54 -26.24 -8.87
N ASP A 479 4.81 -25.23 -9.33
CA ASP A 479 4.96 -24.62 -10.65
C ASP A 479 6.07 -23.56 -10.72
N ALA A 480 6.47 -23.03 -9.56
CA ALA A 480 7.61 -22.12 -9.37
C ALA A 480 7.64 -20.88 -10.31
N PRO A 481 6.55 -20.13 -10.51
CA PRO A 481 6.55 -18.96 -11.39
C PRO A 481 7.43 -17.81 -10.84
N TRP A 482 7.66 -17.79 -9.54
CA TRP A 482 8.48 -16.84 -8.81
C TRP A 482 9.61 -17.53 -8.04
N VAL A 483 10.63 -16.74 -7.70
CA VAL A 483 11.46 -16.95 -6.53
C VAL A 483 10.96 -15.97 -5.47
N PRO A 484 10.14 -16.38 -4.48
CA PRO A 484 9.81 -15.53 -3.34
C PRO A 484 11.10 -15.26 -2.56
N LEU A 485 11.45 -13.98 -2.36
CA LEU A 485 12.74 -13.60 -1.76
C LEU A 485 12.58 -13.31 -0.26
N VAL A 486 11.73 -12.34 0.07
CA VAL A 486 11.63 -11.81 1.42
C VAL A 486 10.21 -11.37 1.77
N HIS A 487 9.92 -11.35 3.08
CA HIS A 487 8.83 -10.59 3.70
C HIS A 487 9.46 -9.58 4.65
N ALA A 488 9.44 -8.31 4.27
CA ALA A 488 10.10 -7.25 5.02
C ALA A 488 9.20 -6.69 6.14
N THR A 489 9.83 -6.30 7.24
CA THR A 489 9.21 -5.60 8.35
C THR A 489 8.90 -4.15 7.95
N GLN A 490 7.71 -3.66 8.27
CA GLN A 490 7.37 -2.24 8.18
C GLN A 490 8.13 -1.47 9.26
N THR A 491 8.69 -0.33 8.90
CA THR A 491 9.46 0.52 9.81
C THR A 491 9.03 1.97 9.71
N ALA A 492 9.10 2.68 10.83
CA ALA A 492 9.07 4.14 10.89
C ALA A 492 9.93 4.59 12.07
N ALA A 493 10.50 5.78 11.99
CA ALA A 493 11.21 6.39 13.08
C ALA A 493 10.58 7.73 13.46
N PHE A 494 10.55 8.01 14.75
CA PHE A 494 10.00 9.25 15.29
C PHE A 494 10.90 9.79 16.41
N HIS A 495 10.82 11.09 16.68
CA HIS A 495 11.27 11.63 17.94
C HIS A 495 10.50 11.03 19.11
N ARG A 496 11.15 10.79 20.25
CA ARG A 496 10.52 10.20 21.45
C ARG A 496 9.37 11.04 22.00
N GLY A 497 9.39 12.35 21.75
CA GLY A 497 8.29 13.23 22.09
C GLY A 497 7.02 13.04 21.25
N VAL A 498 7.04 12.19 20.20
CA VAL A 498 5.86 11.84 19.40
C VAL A 498 5.27 10.53 19.91
N SER A 499 3.98 10.52 20.18
CA SER A 499 3.24 9.33 20.68
C SER A 499 1.97 9.08 19.88
N GLY A 500 1.36 7.91 20.05
CA GLY A 500 0.04 7.57 19.49
C GLY A 500 0.03 7.23 18.00
N PHE A 501 1.15 7.35 17.27
CA PHE A 501 1.25 6.81 15.90
C PHE A 501 1.32 5.28 15.95
N LYS A 502 0.65 4.64 15.00
CA LYS A 502 0.62 3.18 14.83
C LYS A 502 1.04 2.82 13.43
N LEU A 503 1.92 1.82 13.30
CA LEU A 503 2.19 1.20 12.01
C LEU A 503 0.99 0.37 11.59
N HIS A 504 0.71 0.32 10.29
CA HIS A 504 -0.32 -0.52 9.73
C HIS A 504 0.28 -1.52 8.73
N PRO A 505 -0.17 -2.79 8.69
CA PRO A 505 0.44 -3.80 7.81
C PRO A 505 0.34 -3.47 6.31
N THR A 506 -0.66 -2.72 5.86
CA THR A 506 -0.79 -2.23 4.48
C THR A 506 0.16 -1.08 4.13
N GLY A 507 0.82 -0.49 5.13
CA GLY A 507 1.64 0.70 4.93
C GLY A 507 0.90 2.03 5.05
N SER A 508 -0.42 2.03 5.28
CA SER A 508 -1.24 3.23 5.54
C SER A 508 -0.70 4.05 6.71
N LYS A 509 -0.91 5.36 6.67
CA LYS A 509 -0.36 6.32 7.63
C LYS A 509 -1.47 7.21 8.21
N TRP A 510 -2.09 6.77 9.31
CA TRP A 510 -3.11 7.54 10.01
C TRP A 510 -2.52 8.29 11.20
N PHE A 511 -2.67 9.61 11.21
CA PHE A 511 -2.09 10.50 12.22
C PHE A 511 -3.11 11.07 13.21
N HIS A 512 -4.39 10.71 13.13
CA HIS A 512 -5.42 11.29 13.98
C HIS A 512 -5.20 11.07 15.49
N SER A 513 -4.59 9.94 15.86
CA SER A 513 -4.24 9.62 17.26
C SER A 513 -2.86 10.14 17.69
N THR A 514 -2.05 10.64 16.73
CA THR A 514 -0.69 11.12 17.00
C THR A 514 -0.69 12.42 17.78
N ALA A 515 0.18 12.51 18.77
CA ALA A 515 0.35 13.69 19.61
C ALA A 515 1.81 13.88 20.01
N PHE A 516 2.14 15.09 20.47
CA PHE A 516 3.36 15.30 21.25
C PHE A 516 3.09 14.96 22.72
N THR A 517 4.03 14.24 23.32
CA THR A 517 4.05 14.06 24.79
C THR A 517 4.52 15.36 25.43
N PRO A 518 3.90 15.77 26.54
CA PRO A 518 4.33 16.95 27.29
C PRO A 518 5.76 16.85 27.79
#